data_18bdc0d888be2664c5b0e620795dc2fe
#
_entry.id   18bdc0d888be2664c5b0e620795dc2fe
#
_cell.length_a   1.000
_cell.length_b   1.000
_cell.length_c   1.000
_cell.angle_alpha   90.00
_cell.angle_beta   90.00
_cell.angle_gamma   90.00
#
_symmetry.space_group_name_H-M   'P 1'
#
loop_
_entity.id
_entity.type
_entity.pdbx_description
1 polymer ?
#
loop_
_entity_poly.entity_id
_entity_poly.type
_entity_poly.pdbx_seq_one_letter_code
_entity_poly.pdbx_strand_id
1 'polypeptide(L)'
;MKRLTELELGKQETNHLIKEKNMELLTTNNVWMMLCAALVFFMHLGFSFLEIGLTRQKNTINILFKNFFIITMGLIMYCLIGFNLMYPGEFNIIGGGYLGFAGFGLDAAAAADLTYNEGYTYWTDFLFQGMFAATAGTIISGAVAERIKISSFMLITLIYVSIVYPIVGSWQWGSGFLSTLTDNVGFYDFAGSTLVHSVGG
;
A
#
# COMPACT_ATOMS: atom_id res chain seq x y z
N MET A 1 50.41 -15.72 10.24
CA MET A 1 49.86 -14.43 10.60
C MET A 1 49.52 -13.57 9.37
N LYS A 2 50.45 -13.18 8.47
CA LYS A 2 50.18 -12.40 7.26
C LYS A 2 48.99 -12.93 6.37
N ARG A 3 48.92 -14.22 6.11
CA ARG A 3 47.89 -14.85 5.26
C ARG A 3 46.47 -14.76 5.85
N LEU A 4 46.36 -14.76 7.17
CA LEU A 4 45.05 -14.57 7.85
C LEU A 4 44.60 -13.11 7.76
N THR A 5 45.54 -12.15 7.89
CA THR A 5 45.24 -10.73 7.75
C THR A 5 44.79 -10.37 6.30
N GLU A 6 45.43 -10.96 5.30
CA GLU A 6 45.03 -10.77 3.88
C GLU A 6 43.64 -11.34 3.58
N LEU A 7 43.28 -12.49 4.19
CA LEU A 7 41.95 -13.09 4.07
C LEU A 7 40.87 -12.24 4.77
N GLU A 8 41.19 -11.67 5.92
CA GLU A 8 40.27 -10.77 6.64
C GLU A 8 40.05 -9.46 5.89
N LEU A 9 41.10 -8.86 5.33
CA LEU A 9 41.04 -7.67 4.50
C LEU A 9 40.18 -7.94 3.24
N GLY A 10 40.41 -9.04 2.55
CA GLY A 10 39.61 -9.42 1.37
C GLY A 10 38.12 -9.64 1.71
N LYS A 11 37.82 -10.22 2.87
CA LYS A 11 36.42 -10.34 3.34
C LYS A 11 35.77 -8.98 3.66
N GLN A 12 36.52 -8.07 4.28
CA GLN A 12 36.00 -6.74 4.58
C GLN A 12 35.73 -5.96 3.29
N GLU A 13 36.62 -6.01 2.32
CA GLU A 13 36.44 -5.35 1.03
C GLU A 13 35.25 -5.93 0.26
N THR A 14 35.12 -7.26 0.23
CA THR A 14 33.96 -7.92 -0.40
C THR A 14 32.64 -7.52 0.27
N ASN A 15 32.60 -7.48 1.62
CA ASN A 15 31.42 -7.07 2.35
C ASN A 15 31.07 -5.59 2.11
N HIS A 16 32.08 -4.74 1.97
CA HIS A 16 31.87 -3.33 1.63
C HIS A 16 31.24 -3.17 0.24
N LEU A 17 31.77 -3.86 -0.76
CA LEU A 17 31.24 -3.85 -2.13
C LEU A 17 29.81 -4.40 -2.21
N ILE A 18 29.50 -5.46 -1.47
CA ILE A 18 28.13 -5.99 -1.39
C ILE A 18 27.19 -4.97 -0.77
N LYS A 19 27.61 -4.29 0.30
CA LYS A 19 26.79 -3.27 0.96
C LYS A 19 26.53 -2.07 0.06
N GLU A 20 27.54 -1.60 -0.67
CA GLU A 20 27.38 -0.51 -1.63
C GLU A 20 26.40 -0.90 -2.74
N LYS A 21 26.57 -2.08 -3.35
CA LYS A 21 25.66 -2.59 -4.39
C LYS A 21 24.23 -2.72 -3.91
N ASN A 22 24.01 -3.20 -2.69
CA ASN A 22 22.68 -3.30 -2.11
C ASN A 22 22.06 -1.91 -1.88
N MET A 23 22.84 -0.92 -1.47
CA MET A 23 22.38 0.46 -1.29
C MET A 23 22.01 1.12 -2.62
N GLU A 24 22.78 0.91 -3.67
CA GLU A 24 22.47 1.39 -5.03
C GLU A 24 21.17 0.77 -5.55
N LEU A 25 21.01 -0.54 -5.36
CA LEU A 25 19.80 -1.26 -5.76
C LEU A 25 18.58 -0.76 -4.98
N LEU A 26 18.69 -0.61 -3.67
CA LEU A 26 17.64 -0.06 -2.81
C LEU A 26 17.23 1.35 -3.28
N THR A 27 18.21 2.21 -3.57
CA THR A 27 17.95 3.56 -4.07
C THR A 27 17.21 3.54 -5.41
N THR A 28 17.66 2.72 -6.34
CA THR A 28 17.03 2.57 -7.67
C THR A 28 15.58 2.08 -7.54
N ASN A 29 15.37 1.07 -6.72
CA ASN A 29 14.03 0.51 -6.49
C ASN A 29 13.09 1.52 -5.81
N ASN A 30 13.58 2.30 -4.85
CA ASN A 30 12.77 3.35 -4.22
C ASN A 30 12.38 4.45 -5.21
N VAL A 31 13.30 4.89 -6.07
CA VAL A 31 12.98 5.86 -7.14
C VAL A 31 11.91 5.30 -8.08
N TRP A 32 12.04 4.03 -8.47
CA TRP A 32 11.05 3.35 -9.31
C TRP A 32 9.68 3.27 -8.64
N MET A 33 9.64 2.83 -7.38
CA MET A 33 8.40 2.71 -6.61
C MET A 33 7.73 4.07 -6.37
N MET A 34 8.50 5.13 -6.11
CA MET A 34 7.98 6.49 -5.96
C MET A 34 7.41 7.03 -7.28
N LEU A 35 8.04 6.72 -8.41
CA LEU A 35 7.49 7.04 -9.72
C LEU A 35 6.17 6.29 -9.96
N CYS A 36 6.11 5.02 -9.63
CA CYS A 36 4.89 4.23 -9.70
C CYS A 36 3.79 4.79 -8.79
N ALA A 37 4.11 5.17 -7.55
CA ALA A 37 3.18 5.81 -6.63
C ALA A 37 2.61 7.13 -7.22
N ALA A 38 3.46 7.94 -7.84
CA ALA A 38 3.03 9.16 -8.53
C ALA A 38 2.09 8.86 -9.71
N LEU A 39 2.37 7.82 -10.50
CA LEU A 39 1.50 7.39 -11.60
C LEU A 39 0.14 6.90 -11.11
N VAL A 40 0.10 6.13 -10.01
CA VAL A 40 -1.15 5.71 -9.36
C VAL A 40 -1.91 6.91 -8.81
N PHE A 41 -1.23 7.90 -8.23
CA PHE A 41 -1.85 9.16 -7.85
C PHE A 41 -2.49 9.88 -9.05
N PHE A 42 -1.80 9.98 -10.18
CA PHE A 42 -2.37 10.53 -11.43
C PHE A 42 -3.56 9.73 -11.95
N MET A 43 -3.62 8.44 -11.69
CA MET A 43 -4.77 7.61 -12.05
C MET A 43 -6.07 8.11 -11.38
N HIS A 44 -6.02 8.63 -10.15
CA HIS A 44 -7.19 9.23 -9.49
C HIS A 44 -7.74 10.44 -10.26
N LEU A 45 -6.88 11.22 -10.89
CA LEU A 45 -7.31 12.30 -11.78
C LEU A 45 -8.06 11.75 -13.00
N GLY A 46 -7.55 10.66 -13.59
CA GLY A 46 -8.22 9.93 -14.68
C GLY A 46 -9.61 9.42 -14.28
N PHE A 47 -9.73 8.80 -13.11
CA PHE A 47 -11.02 8.37 -12.55
C PHE A 47 -11.98 9.55 -12.34
N SER A 48 -11.48 10.67 -11.84
CA SER A 48 -12.30 11.88 -11.66
C SER A 48 -12.88 12.37 -12.97
N PHE A 49 -12.09 12.42 -14.03
CA PHE A 49 -12.57 12.80 -15.38
C PHE A 49 -13.54 11.78 -15.97
N LEU A 50 -13.27 10.49 -15.80
CA LEU A 50 -14.15 9.42 -16.24
C LEU A 50 -15.52 9.53 -15.55
N GLU A 51 -15.54 9.68 -14.23
CA GLU A 51 -16.76 9.77 -13.43
C GLU A 51 -17.56 11.03 -13.79
N ILE A 52 -16.90 12.18 -14.00
CA ILE A 52 -17.54 13.41 -14.46
C ILE A 52 -18.13 13.22 -15.86
N GLY A 53 -17.40 12.59 -16.77
CA GLY A 53 -17.87 12.37 -18.15
C GLY A 53 -19.08 11.44 -18.26
N LEU A 54 -19.25 10.53 -17.30
CA LEU A 54 -20.35 9.56 -17.26
C LEU A 54 -21.57 10.02 -16.46
N THR A 55 -21.48 11.19 -15.80
CA THR A 55 -22.51 11.71 -14.91
C THR A 55 -23.05 13.06 -15.37
N ARG A 56 -24.15 13.50 -14.76
CA ARG A 56 -24.77 14.77 -15.13
C ARG A 56 -23.91 15.97 -14.68
N GLN A 57 -23.76 16.97 -15.54
CA GLN A 57 -22.96 18.18 -15.27
C GLN A 57 -23.24 18.86 -13.93
N LYS A 58 -24.50 18.84 -13.47
CA LYS A 58 -24.87 19.43 -12.16
C LYS A 58 -24.20 18.75 -10.98
N ASN A 59 -23.67 17.54 -11.15
CA ASN A 59 -23.01 16.77 -10.09
C ASN A 59 -21.48 16.86 -10.15
N THR A 60 -20.90 17.55 -11.12
CA THR A 60 -19.44 17.66 -11.32
C THR A 60 -18.70 18.06 -10.05
N ILE A 61 -19.15 19.09 -9.34
CA ILE A 61 -18.52 19.59 -8.10
C ILE A 61 -18.57 18.50 -7.01
N ASN A 62 -19.71 17.80 -6.87
CA ASN A 62 -19.85 16.74 -5.89
C ASN A 62 -18.91 15.56 -6.16
N ILE A 63 -18.73 15.22 -7.44
CA ILE A 63 -17.84 14.15 -7.87
C ILE A 63 -16.37 14.51 -7.63
N LEU A 64 -15.96 15.72 -8.01
CA LEU A 64 -14.61 16.21 -7.73
C LEU A 64 -14.33 16.22 -6.22
N PHE A 65 -15.28 16.71 -5.42
CA PHE A 65 -15.16 16.72 -3.97
C PHE A 65 -15.00 15.30 -3.39
N LYS A 66 -15.79 14.31 -3.85
CA LYS A 66 -15.65 12.91 -3.42
C LYS A 66 -14.25 12.37 -3.73
N ASN A 67 -13.77 12.54 -4.95
CA ASN A 67 -12.46 12.04 -5.35
C ASN A 67 -11.32 12.71 -4.56
N PHE A 68 -11.41 14.01 -4.32
CA PHE A 68 -10.45 14.72 -3.46
C PHE A 68 -10.50 14.21 -2.01
N PHE A 69 -11.70 13.99 -1.48
CA PHE A 69 -11.92 13.47 -0.13
C PHE A 69 -11.32 12.07 0.04
N ILE A 70 -11.50 11.17 -0.95
CA ILE A 70 -10.93 9.82 -0.93
C ILE A 70 -9.42 9.88 -0.74
N ILE A 71 -8.72 10.68 -1.54
CA ILE A 71 -7.27 10.77 -1.49
C ILE A 71 -6.81 11.35 -0.15
N THR A 72 -7.37 12.49 0.25
CA THR A 72 -6.90 13.21 1.45
C THR A 72 -7.25 12.48 2.74
N MET A 73 -8.52 12.22 2.95
CA MET A 73 -8.99 11.55 4.17
C MET A 73 -8.67 10.06 4.16
N GLY A 74 -8.66 9.44 2.98
CA GLY A 74 -8.26 8.06 2.82
C GLY A 74 -6.82 7.84 3.26
N LEU A 75 -5.87 8.67 2.80
CA LEU A 75 -4.47 8.59 3.24
C LEU A 75 -4.30 8.84 4.74
N ILE A 76 -5.01 9.80 5.31
CA ILE A 76 -4.96 10.07 6.76
C ILE A 76 -5.43 8.83 7.53
N MET A 77 -6.56 8.26 7.15
CA MET A 77 -7.11 7.07 7.82
C MET A 77 -6.24 5.83 7.59
N TYR A 78 -5.66 5.69 6.40
CA TYR A 78 -4.70 4.63 6.12
C TYR A 78 -3.42 4.78 6.96
N CYS A 79 -2.92 6.00 7.16
CA CYS A 79 -1.80 6.31 8.05
C CYS A 79 -2.12 5.97 9.52
N LEU A 80 -3.32 6.27 9.99
CA LEU A 80 -3.70 6.07 11.39
C LEU A 80 -3.99 4.61 11.75
N ILE A 81 -4.57 3.85 10.83
CA ILE A 81 -5.08 2.50 11.10
C ILE A 81 -4.70 1.53 9.98
N GLY A 82 -4.92 1.92 8.73
CA GLY A 82 -4.92 1.02 7.58
C GLY A 82 -3.59 0.32 7.35
N PHE A 83 -2.48 1.04 7.43
CA PHE A 83 -1.16 0.47 7.17
C PHE A 83 -0.84 -0.67 8.17
N ASN A 84 -1.14 -0.47 9.44
CA ASN A 84 -0.91 -1.46 10.49
C ASN A 84 -1.93 -2.63 10.51
N LEU A 85 -3.08 -2.46 9.86
CA LEU A 85 -3.98 -3.58 9.55
C LEU A 85 -3.50 -4.38 8.34
N MET A 86 -2.90 -3.70 7.36
CA MET A 86 -2.42 -4.35 6.14
C MET A 86 -1.11 -5.09 6.38
N TYR A 87 -0.24 -4.53 7.20
CA TYR A 87 1.06 -5.11 7.58
C TYR A 87 1.15 -5.31 9.10
N PRO A 88 0.37 -6.26 9.66
CA PRO A 88 0.30 -6.44 11.11
C PRO A 88 1.57 -7.07 11.71
N GLY A 89 2.47 -7.62 10.89
CA GLY A 89 3.58 -8.47 11.34
C GLY A 89 3.07 -9.80 11.89
N GLU A 90 2.19 -9.77 12.89
CA GLU A 90 1.55 -10.96 13.48
C GLU A 90 0.04 -10.86 13.39
N PHE A 91 -0.62 -11.98 13.06
CA PHE A 91 -2.09 -12.07 13.02
C PHE A 91 -2.62 -12.40 14.43
N ASN A 92 -2.61 -11.36 15.28
CA ASN A 92 -2.83 -11.44 16.73
C ASN A 92 -4.30 -11.34 17.16
N ILE A 93 -5.23 -11.02 16.23
CA ILE A 93 -6.68 -10.93 16.52
C ILE A 93 -7.37 -12.21 16.08
N ILE A 94 -7.22 -12.60 14.81
CA ILE A 94 -7.69 -13.87 14.27
C ILE A 94 -6.51 -14.55 13.61
N GLY A 95 -6.02 -15.63 14.22
CA GLY A 95 -4.89 -16.39 13.73
C GLY A 95 -5.10 -16.99 12.33
N GLY A 96 -4.10 -17.71 11.82
CA GLY A 96 -4.17 -18.34 10.50
C GLY A 96 -4.08 -17.34 9.34
N GLY A 97 -3.58 -16.14 9.57
CA GLY A 97 -3.38 -15.14 8.51
C GLY A 97 -4.62 -14.33 8.15
N TYR A 98 -5.63 -14.28 9.03
CA TYR A 98 -6.89 -13.60 8.72
C TYR A 98 -6.98 -12.17 9.21
N LEU A 99 -6.58 -11.89 10.45
CA LEU A 99 -6.69 -10.55 11.03
C LEU A 99 -5.61 -10.31 12.09
N GLY A 100 -4.86 -9.25 11.90
CA GLY A 100 -3.90 -8.73 12.87
C GLY A 100 -3.92 -7.21 12.89
N PHE A 101 -3.33 -6.63 13.93
CA PHE A 101 -3.20 -5.19 14.07
C PHE A 101 -1.94 -4.83 14.86
N ALA A 102 -1.03 -4.08 14.23
CA ALA A 102 0.23 -3.67 14.84
C ALA A 102 0.14 -2.41 15.71
N GLY A 103 -1.01 -1.73 15.73
CA GLY A 103 -1.21 -0.50 16.52
C GLY A 103 -1.64 0.70 15.68
N PHE A 104 -1.76 1.86 16.32
CA PHE A 104 -2.18 3.09 15.66
C PHE A 104 -0.99 3.94 15.23
N GLY A 105 -1.12 4.59 14.06
CA GLY A 105 -0.09 5.46 13.48
C GLY A 105 1.04 4.68 12.81
N LEU A 106 2.04 5.40 12.32
CA LEU A 106 3.20 4.78 11.67
C LEU A 106 4.31 4.53 12.69
N ASP A 107 5.00 3.40 12.54
CA ASP A 107 6.13 3.05 13.41
C ASP A 107 7.39 3.82 13.00
N ALA A 108 7.82 4.75 13.85
CA ALA A 108 9.01 5.55 13.62
C ALA A 108 10.31 4.72 13.64
N ALA A 109 10.35 3.61 14.39
CA ALA A 109 11.50 2.73 14.42
C ALA A 109 11.63 1.92 13.12
N ALA A 110 10.53 1.33 12.66
CA ALA A 110 10.47 0.66 11.36
C ALA A 110 10.73 1.64 10.20
N ALA A 111 10.28 2.88 10.32
CA ALA A 111 10.50 3.92 9.33
C ALA A 111 11.97 4.38 9.22
N ALA A 112 12.75 4.23 10.27
CA ALA A 112 14.19 4.52 10.29
C ALA A 112 15.06 3.32 9.85
N ASP A 113 14.47 2.13 9.77
CA ASP A 113 15.17 0.91 9.40
C ASP A 113 15.25 0.75 7.87
N LEU A 114 16.47 0.85 7.33
CA LEU A 114 16.74 0.64 5.92
C LEU A 114 16.70 -0.85 5.52
N THR A 115 16.57 -1.75 6.48
CA THR A 115 16.44 -3.20 6.26
C THR A 115 14.99 -3.68 6.31
N TYR A 116 14.03 -2.75 6.35
CA TYR A 116 12.59 -3.02 6.36
C TYR A 116 12.17 -4.00 5.26
N ASN A 117 12.67 -3.81 4.07
CA ASN A 117 12.48 -4.69 2.93
C ASN A 117 13.73 -4.62 2.03
N GLU A 118 14.07 -5.73 1.36
CA GLU A 118 15.21 -5.76 0.43
C GLU A 118 15.05 -4.84 -0.77
N GLY A 119 13.81 -4.54 -1.16
CA GLY A 119 13.50 -3.78 -2.37
C GLY A 119 13.15 -2.32 -2.15
N TYR A 120 12.65 -1.92 -0.98
CA TYR A 120 12.16 -0.55 -0.76
C TYR A 120 12.07 -0.20 0.73
N THR A 121 11.99 1.10 1.03
CA THR A 121 11.86 1.58 2.41
C THR A 121 10.41 1.56 2.88
N TYR A 122 10.22 1.59 4.19
CA TYR A 122 8.92 1.70 4.86
C TYR A 122 8.05 2.85 4.32
N TRP A 123 8.64 4.05 4.12
CA TRP A 123 7.92 5.20 3.60
C TRP A 123 7.45 5.03 2.15
N THR A 124 8.26 4.37 1.35
CA THR A 124 7.92 4.07 -0.05
C THR A 124 6.75 3.09 -0.11
N ASP A 125 6.78 2.05 0.72
CA ASP A 125 5.69 1.08 0.82
C ASP A 125 4.39 1.74 1.30
N PHE A 126 4.47 2.51 2.39
CA PHE A 126 3.32 3.26 2.91
C PHE A 126 2.65 4.13 1.84
N LEU A 127 3.43 4.95 1.13
CA LEU A 127 2.88 5.83 0.10
C LEU A 127 2.29 5.05 -1.07
N PHE A 128 3.00 4.05 -1.55
CA PHE A 128 2.55 3.21 -2.67
C PHE A 128 1.25 2.49 -2.35
N GLN A 129 1.18 1.83 -1.22
CA GLN A 129 -0.01 1.11 -0.78
C GLN A 129 -1.18 2.04 -0.40
N GLY A 130 -0.88 3.20 0.15
CA GLY A 130 -1.89 4.23 0.42
C GLY A 130 -2.59 4.74 -0.84
N MET A 131 -1.86 4.84 -1.97
CA MET A 131 -2.46 5.17 -3.26
C MET A 131 -3.42 4.08 -3.74
N PHE A 132 -3.11 2.81 -3.55
CA PHE A 132 -4.01 1.71 -3.90
C PHE A 132 -5.22 1.62 -2.97
N ALA A 133 -5.06 1.89 -1.69
CA ALA A 133 -6.19 1.99 -0.76
C ALA A 133 -7.19 3.08 -1.21
N ALA A 134 -6.68 4.24 -1.60
CA ALA A 134 -7.49 5.30 -2.19
C ALA A 134 -8.12 4.88 -3.53
N THR A 135 -7.41 4.10 -4.36
CA THR A 135 -7.93 3.56 -5.63
C THR A 135 -9.17 2.69 -5.40
N ALA A 136 -9.13 1.78 -4.43
CA ALA A 136 -10.30 0.97 -4.09
C ALA A 136 -11.51 1.84 -3.72
N GLY A 137 -11.30 2.93 -2.96
CA GLY A 137 -12.33 3.91 -2.66
C GLY A 137 -12.88 4.64 -3.89
N THR A 138 -12.03 4.96 -4.86
CA THR A 138 -12.43 5.61 -6.11
C THR A 138 -13.30 4.70 -6.99
N ILE A 139 -13.03 3.40 -7.02
CA ILE A 139 -13.86 2.42 -7.74
C ILE A 139 -15.29 2.44 -7.18
N ILE A 140 -15.45 2.44 -5.85
CA ILE A 140 -16.76 2.57 -5.20
C ILE A 140 -17.43 3.89 -5.58
N SER A 141 -16.67 5.00 -5.61
CA SER A 141 -17.20 6.31 -5.99
C SER A 141 -17.93 6.27 -7.34
N GLY A 142 -17.32 5.64 -8.33
CA GLY A 142 -17.93 5.47 -9.66
C GLY A 142 -19.20 4.64 -9.63
N ALA A 143 -19.19 3.51 -8.92
CA ALA A 143 -20.31 2.58 -8.83
C ALA A 143 -21.56 3.22 -8.18
N VAL A 144 -21.38 4.08 -7.18
CA VAL A 144 -22.46 4.74 -6.43
C VAL A 144 -22.71 6.19 -6.89
N ALA A 145 -22.08 6.62 -7.98
CA ALA A 145 -22.23 7.98 -8.49
C ALA A 145 -23.71 8.31 -8.72
N GLU A 146 -24.14 9.52 -8.30
CA GLU A 146 -25.53 10.01 -8.35
C GLU A 146 -26.57 9.21 -7.53
N ARG A 147 -26.18 8.13 -6.84
CA ARG A 147 -27.10 7.22 -6.11
C ARG A 147 -26.97 7.31 -4.60
N ILE A 148 -25.92 7.91 -4.08
CA ILE A 148 -25.64 8.02 -2.67
C ILE A 148 -25.54 9.49 -2.21
N LYS A 149 -25.92 9.77 -0.97
CA LYS A 149 -25.66 11.08 -0.34
C LYS A 149 -24.18 11.23 -0.06
N ILE A 150 -23.63 12.42 -0.25
CA ILE A 150 -22.22 12.73 -0.02
C ILE A 150 -21.78 12.33 1.40
N SER A 151 -22.53 12.68 2.43
CA SER A 151 -22.19 12.35 3.81
C SER A 151 -22.10 10.85 4.08
N SER A 152 -23.01 10.06 3.51
CA SER A 152 -22.96 8.61 3.60
C SER A 152 -21.75 8.04 2.85
N PHE A 153 -21.44 8.59 1.69
CA PHE A 153 -20.26 8.20 0.92
C PHE A 153 -18.96 8.49 1.69
N MET A 154 -18.86 9.66 2.32
CA MET A 154 -17.69 10.02 3.13
C MET A 154 -17.47 9.03 4.27
N LEU A 155 -18.54 8.68 5.01
CA LEU A 155 -18.44 7.70 6.09
C LEU A 155 -18.02 6.32 5.60
N ILE A 156 -18.63 5.84 4.52
CA ILE A 156 -18.26 4.55 3.91
C ILE A 156 -16.80 4.56 3.48
N THR A 157 -16.34 5.63 2.83
CA THR A 157 -14.95 5.75 2.39
C THR A 157 -13.96 5.67 3.55
N LEU A 158 -14.23 6.36 4.66
CA LEU A 158 -13.37 6.30 5.85
C LEU A 158 -13.23 4.86 6.37
N ILE A 159 -14.34 4.16 6.56
CA ILE A 159 -14.34 2.77 7.03
C ILE A 159 -13.65 1.85 6.01
N TYR A 160 -13.95 2.05 4.75
CA TYR A 160 -13.49 1.18 3.69
C TYR A 160 -11.97 1.24 3.48
N VAL A 161 -11.43 2.46 3.41
CA VAL A 161 -9.99 2.66 3.18
C VAL A 161 -9.17 2.33 4.42
N SER A 162 -9.73 2.55 5.63
CA SER A 162 -9.00 2.30 6.88
C SER A 162 -9.10 0.86 7.40
N ILE A 163 -10.16 0.13 7.06
CA ILE A 163 -10.44 -1.18 7.65
C ILE A 163 -10.60 -2.26 6.57
N VAL A 164 -11.60 -2.11 5.68
CA VAL A 164 -11.98 -3.19 4.75
C VAL A 164 -10.85 -3.52 3.79
N TYR A 165 -10.35 -2.52 3.07
CA TYR A 165 -9.27 -2.70 2.12
C TYR A 165 -7.97 -3.23 2.77
N PRO A 166 -7.48 -2.66 3.90
CA PRO A 166 -6.29 -3.16 4.55
C PRO A 166 -6.39 -4.62 5.03
N ILE A 167 -7.54 -5.02 5.57
CA ILE A 167 -7.76 -6.42 5.98
C ILE A 167 -7.61 -7.36 4.78
N VAL A 168 -8.26 -7.07 3.67
CA VAL A 168 -8.16 -7.91 2.47
C VAL A 168 -6.75 -7.86 1.89
N GLY A 169 -6.10 -6.69 1.87
CA GLY A 169 -4.71 -6.54 1.45
C GLY A 169 -3.73 -7.33 2.32
N SER A 170 -3.99 -7.44 3.63
CA SER A 170 -3.14 -8.20 4.55
C SER A 170 -3.10 -9.70 4.22
N TRP A 171 -4.15 -10.24 3.63
CA TRP A 171 -4.24 -11.66 3.30
C TRP A 171 -3.18 -12.10 2.29
N GLN A 172 -2.74 -11.22 1.41
CA GLN A 172 -1.66 -11.52 0.48
C GLN A 172 -0.40 -10.68 0.75
N TRP A 173 -0.49 -9.36 0.69
CA TRP A 173 0.68 -8.47 0.81
C TRP A 173 1.21 -8.38 2.24
N GLY A 174 0.34 -8.56 3.24
CA GLY A 174 0.72 -8.65 4.66
C GLY A 174 1.14 -10.06 5.11
N SER A 175 1.43 -10.97 4.18
CA SER A 175 1.81 -12.36 4.48
C SER A 175 0.70 -13.18 5.14
N GLY A 176 -0.58 -12.86 4.85
CA GLY A 176 -1.74 -13.56 5.38
C GLY A 176 -2.06 -14.87 4.64
N PHE A 177 -3.24 -15.42 4.89
CA PHE A 177 -3.61 -16.78 4.48
C PHE A 177 -3.58 -17.00 2.96
N LEU A 178 -3.80 -15.95 2.14
CA LEU A 178 -3.73 -16.10 0.67
C LEU A 178 -2.30 -16.29 0.18
N SER A 179 -1.31 -15.68 0.84
CA SER A 179 0.09 -15.85 0.47
C SER A 179 0.65 -17.23 0.83
N THR A 180 -0.02 -17.93 1.75
CA THR A 180 0.40 -19.23 2.32
C THR A 180 -0.58 -20.37 2.05
N LEU A 181 -1.44 -20.25 1.03
CA LEU A 181 -2.50 -21.24 0.73
C LEU A 181 -1.98 -22.68 0.54
N THR A 182 -0.78 -22.83 -0.02
CA THR A 182 -0.10 -24.12 -0.16
C THR A 182 1.39 -23.95 0.08
N ASP A 183 2.07 -25.01 0.45
CA ASP A 183 3.52 -25.01 0.68
C ASP A 183 4.35 -24.59 -0.54
N ASN A 184 3.77 -24.62 -1.74
CA ASN A 184 4.47 -24.36 -3.00
C ASN A 184 3.83 -23.27 -3.87
N VAL A 185 2.55 -22.94 -3.68
CA VAL A 185 1.83 -21.98 -4.53
C VAL A 185 0.86 -21.17 -3.68
N GLY A 186 1.26 -19.95 -3.30
CA GLY A 186 0.35 -18.96 -2.75
C GLY A 186 -0.45 -18.27 -3.85
N PHE A 187 -1.54 -17.59 -3.48
CA PHE A 187 -2.18 -16.64 -4.37
C PHE A 187 -1.24 -15.45 -4.62
N TYR A 188 -1.07 -15.07 -5.88
CA TYR A 188 -0.19 -13.98 -6.26
C TYR A 188 -0.92 -12.94 -7.09
N ASP A 189 -0.99 -11.73 -6.58
CA ASP A 189 -1.49 -10.55 -7.28
C ASP A 189 -0.43 -9.44 -7.22
N PHE A 190 0.29 -9.23 -8.32
CA PHE A 190 1.41 -8.30 -8.36
C PHE A 190 0.97 -6.84 -8.17
N ALA A 191 -0.01 -6.40 -8.95
CA ALA A 191 -0.40 -4.99 -9.05
C ALA A 191 -1.80 -4.69 -8.47
N GLY A 192 -2.42 -5.63 -7.76
CA GLY A 192 -3.76 -5.45 -7.23
C GLY A 192 -4.88 -5.61 -8.26
N SER A 193 -4.59 -6.23 -9.41
CA SER A 193 -5.60 -6.45 -10.45
C SER A 193 -6.81 -7.22 -9.95
N THR A 194 -6.62 -8.12 -9.01
CA THR A 194 -7.69 -8.85 -8.33
C THR A 194 -8.05 -8.18 -7.01
N LEU A 195 -7.08 -7.99 -6.10
CA LEU A 195 -7.36 -7.49 -4.74
C LEU A 195 -8.00 -6.10 -4.76
N VAL A 196 -7.36 -5.11 -5.40
CA VAL A 196 -7.87 -3.73 -5.42
C VAL A 196 -9.23 -3.65 -6.11
N HIS A 197 -9.35 -4.31 -7.26
CA HIS A 197 -10.59 -4.24 -8.06
C HIS A 197 -11.72 -5.09 -7.48
N SER A 198 -11.45 -6.25 -6.88
CA SER A 198 -12.48 -7.06 -6.22
C SER A 198 -13.00 -6.38 -4.97
N VAL A 199 -12.11 -5.75 -4.19
CA VAL A 199 -12.51 -5.02 -3.00
C VAL A 199 -13.26 -3.74 -3.39
N GLY A 200 -12.85 -3.03 -4.45
CA GLY A 200 -13.55 -1.84 -4.96
C GLY A 200 -14.89 -2.13 -5.63
N GLY A 201 -15.02 -3.26 -6.31
CA GLY A 201 -16.23 -3.69 -7.02
C GLY A 201 -17.25 -4.35 -6.13
#